data_f1b6bf1db708c899a61eff5ae1a4041d
#
_entry.id   f1b6bf1db708c899a61eff5ae1a4041d
#
_cell.length_a   1.000
_cell.length_b   1.000
_cell.length_c   1.000
_cell.angle_alpha   90.00
_cell.angle_beta   90.00
_cell.angle_gamma   90.00
#
_symmetry.space_group_name_H-M   'P 1'
#
loop_
_entity.id
_entity.type
_entity.pdbx_description
1 polymer ?
#
loop_
_entity_poly.entity_id
_entity_poly.type
_entity_poly.pdbx_seq_one_letter_code
_entity_poly.pdbx_strand_id
1 'polypeptide(L)'
;PNPVPYADVVTSTTHKTLRGPRGGIILTNNEEIAVKINKMIFPGAQGGPLEHVVAAKAICFAEALKPEFKVYQQQVVKNMKAMVEAFKANNIPVV
;
A
#
# COMPACT_ATOMS: atom_id res chain seq x y z
N PRO A 1 2.73 -12.57 -1.30
CA PRO A 1 3.63 -12.95 -0.19
C PRO A 1 3.75 -11.80 0.79
N ASN A 2 3.82 -12.10 2.09
CA ASN A 2 4.04 -11.11 3.14
C ASN A 2 5.55 -10.87 3.32
N PRO A 3 6.08 -9.66 3.12
CA PRO A 3 7.51 -9.38 3.25
C PRO A 3 7.98 -9.20 4.70
N VAL A 4 7.08 -8.93 5.63
CA VAL A 4 7.41 -8.59 7.03
C VAL A 4 8.27 -9.64 7.74
N PRO A 5 8.10 -10.97 7.54
CA PRO A 5 8.96 -11.97 8.16
C PRO A 5 10.41 -12.00 7.63
N TYR A 6 10.69 -11.32 6.51
CA TYR A 6 11.97 -11.38 5.80
C TYR A 6 12.72 -10.05 5.79
N ALA A 7 12.19 -9.02 6.46
CA ALA A 7 12.78 -7.69 6.50
C ALA A 7 12.63 -7.08 7.89
N ASP A 8 13.62 -6.32 8.32
CA ASP A 8 13.56 -5.59 9.59
C ASP A 8 12.52 -4.47 9.55
N VAL A 9 12.38 -3.83 8.40
CA VAL A 9 11.41 -2.77 8.15
C VAL A 9 10.82 -2.92 6.75
N VAL A 10 9.51 -2.79 6.65
CA VAL A 10 8.79 -2.76 5.37
C VAL A 10 8.08 -1.41 5.23
N THR A 11 8.29 -0.75 4.12
CA THR A 11 7.57 0.49 3.79
C THR A 11 6.66 0.30 2.59
N SER A 12 5.52 0.96 2.60
CA SER A 12 4.58 0.94 1.48
C SER A 12 3.75 2.22 1.44
N THR A 13 2.95 2.34 0.39
CA THR A 13 1.94 3.39 0.27
C THR A 13 0.55 2.81 0.39
N THR A 14 -0.40 3.61 0.85
CA THR A 14 -1.81 3.20 0.97
C THR A 14 -2.65 3.53 -0.27
N HIS A 15 -2.16 4.42 -1.15
CA HIS A 15 -2.92 5.00 -2.27
C HIS A 15 -2.67 4.35 -3.64
N LYS A 16 -2.04 3.18 -3.67
CA LYS A 16 -1.80 2.41 -4.91
C LYS A 16 -2.62 1.11 -4.86
N THR A 17 -1.97 -0.04 -4.85
CA THR A 17 -2.63 -1.36 -4.84
C THR A 17 -3.62 -1.52 -3.69
N LEU A 18 -3.35 -0.94 -2.53
CA LEU A 18 -4.27 -0.98 -1.38
C LEU A 18 -5.57 -0.17 -1.58
N ARG A 19 -5.64 0.68 -2.59
CA ARG A 19 -6.84 1.49 -2.90
C ARG A 19 -7.28 2.40 -1.74
N GLY A 20 -6.32 2.84 -0.94
CA GLY A 20 -6.57 3.69 0.23
C GLY A 20 -6.29 5.17 0.01
N PRO A 21 -6.32 5.96 1.08
CA PRO A 21 -5.99 7.38 1.04
C PRO A 21 -4.51 7.59 0.73
N ARG A 22 -4.16 8.78 0.28
CA ARG A 22 -2.76 9.15 0.06
C ARG A 22 -1.99 9.16 1.38
N GLY A 23 -0.91 8.39 1.43
CA GLY A 23 -0.07 8.25 2.62
C GLY A 23 0.88 7.08 2.54
N GLY A 24 1.75 6.97 3.54
CA GLY A 24 2.68 5.87 3.74
C GLY A 24 2.34 4.99 4.93
N ILE A 25 2.91 3.81 4.95
CA ILE A 25 2.95 2.92 6.12
C ILE A 25 4.36 2.41 6.32
N ILE A 26 4.73 2.19 7.57
CA ILE A 26 5.98 1.56 7.98
C ILE A 26 5.61 0.41 8.91
N LEU A 27 6.12 -0.77 8.65
CA LEU A 27 5.84 -1.99 9.39
C LEU A 27 7.14 -2.61 9.88
N THR A 28 7.17 -3.05 11.13
CA THR A 28 8.27 -3.81 11.71
C THR A 28 7.75 -4.71 12.83
N ASN A 29 8.39 -5.87 13.01
CA ASN A 29 8.17 -6.74 14.16
C ASN A 29 9.18 -6.47 15.28
N ASN A 30 10.14 -5.56 15.08
CA ASN A 30 11.16 -5.21 16.06
C ASN A 30 10.72 -3.99 16.86
N GLU A 31 10.48 -4.19 18.15
CA GLU A 31 9.99 -3.13 19.05
C GLU A 31 11.00 -1.98 19.21
N GLU A 32 12.30 -2.27 19.30
CA GLU A 32 13.32 -1.23 19.40
C GLU A 32 13.37 -0.34 18.16
N ILE A 33 13.22 -0.95 16.97
CA ILE A 33 13.14 -0.22 15.72
C ILE A 33 11.85 0.59 15.66
N ALA A 34 10.71 0.02 16.09
CA ALA A 34 9.43 0.72 16.12
C ALA A 34 9.48 1.99 16.97
N VAL A 35 10.08 1.90 18.17
CA VAL A 35 10.26 3.06 19.07
C VAL A 35 11.10 4.16 18.39
N LYS A 36 12.20 3.79 17.74
CA LYS A 36 13.07 4.74 17.03
C LYS A 36 12.33 5.40 15.85
N ILE A 37 11.62 4.61 15.05
CA ILE A 37 10.82 5.11 13.92
C ILE A 37 9.76 6.07 14.41
N ASN A 38 8.98 5.71 15.43
CA ASN A 38 7.93 6.56 15.97
C ASN A 38 8.49 7.93 16.44
N LYS A 39 9.63 7.92 17.12
CA LYS A 39 10.30 9.16 17.57
C LYS A 39 10.81 10.01 16.39
N MET A 40 11.29 9.37 15.33
CA MET A 40 11.74 10.09 14.14
C MET A 40 10.58 10.63 13.30
N ILE A 41 9.44 9.93 13.29
CA ILE A 41 8.24 10.43 12.63
C ILE A 41 7.67 11.61 13.41
N PHE A 42 7.43 11.45 14.71
CA PHE A 42 6.90 12.51 15.57
C PHE A 42 7.66 12.57 16.90
N PRO A 43 8.21 13.73 17.29
CA PRO A 43 8.17 15.01 16.59
C PRO A 43 9.33 15.25 15.58
N GLY A 44 10.10 14.22 15.22
CA GLY A 44 11.31 14.35 14.42
C GLY A 44 11.09 15.03 13.06
N ALA A 45 10.30 14.40 12.19
CA ALA A 45 10.09 14.86 10.81
C ALA A 45 8.68 15.39 10.53
N GLN A 46 7.69 14.99 11.32
CA GLN A 46 6.28 15.35 11.14
C GLN A 46 5.70 15.97 12.41
N GLY A 47 4.53 16.60 12.27
CA GLY A 47 3.73 17.17 13.36
C GLY A 47 2.41 16.41 13.55
N GLY A 48 1.35 17.13 13.89
CA GLY A 48 0.03 16.56 14.11
C GLY A 48 -0.49 15.79 12.90
N PRO A 49 -1.07 14.59 13.10
CA PRO A 49 -1.55 13.76 12.01
C PRO A 49 -2.82 14.32 11.39
N LEU A 50 -3.05 14.00 10.12
CA LEU A 50 -4.32 14.24 9.43
C LEU A 50 -5.31 13.13 9.83
N GLU A 51 -6.13 13.38 10.83
CA GLU A 51 -7.02 12.39 11.43
C GLU A 51 -8.00 11.75 10.43
N HIS A 52 -8.49 12.51 9.44
CA HIS A 52 -9.31 11.97 8.36
C HIS A 52 -8.56 10.97 7.49
N VAL A 53 -7.26 11.15 7.29
CA VAL A 53 -6.41 10.18 6.57
C VAL A 53 -6.20 8.93 7.43
N VAL A 54 -6.01 9.07 8.74
CA VAL A 54 -5.89 7.93 9.67
C VAL A 54 -7.17 7.09 9.64
N ALA A 55 -8.34 7.73 9.75
CA ALA A 55 -9.63 7.05 9.65
C ALA A 55 -9.82 6.35 8.30
N ALA A 56 -9.47 7.02 7.20
CA ALA A 56 -9.54 6.42 5.86
C ALA A 56 -8.59 5.23 5.69
N LYS A 57 -7.40 5.23 6.31
CA LYS A 57 -6.50 4.07 6.34
C LYS A 57 -7.12 2.88 7.08
N ALA A 58 -7.81 3.12 8.19
CA ALA A 58 -8.49 2.06 8.93
C ALA A 58 -9.56 1.37 8.06
N ILE A 59 -10.37 2.14 7.34
CA ILE A 59 -11.36 1.61 6.39
C ILE A 59 -10.67 0.84 5.26
N CYS A 60 -9.62 1.40 4.68
CA CYS A 60 -8.83 0.76 3.63
C CYS A 60 -8.33 -0.62 4.05
N PHE A 61 -7.76 -0.74 5.24
CA PHE A 61 -7.25 -2.01 5.76
C PHE A 61 -8.37 -3.00 6.07
N ALA A 62 -9.49 -2.53 6.61
CA ALA A 62 -10.67 -3.36 6.83
C ALA A 62 -11.24 -3.92 5.52
N GLU A 63 -11.26 -3.12 4.45
CA GLU A 63 -11.65 -3.59 3.11
C GLU A 63 -10.64 -4.58 2.53
N ALA A 64 -9.34 -4.31 2.68
CA ALA A 64 -8.28 -5.18 2.17
C ALA A 64 -8.26 -6.58 2.81
N LEU A 65 -8.80 -6.71 4.03
CA LEU A 65 -8.95 -8.01 4.72
C LEU A 65 -10.13 -8.83 4.22
N LYS A 66 -11.05 -8.26 3.45
CA LYS A 66 -12.22 -8.97 2.94
C LYS A 66 -11.87 -9.85 1.73
N PRO A 67 -12.54 -11.02 1.55
CA PRO A 67 -12.33 -11.88 0.40
C PRO A 67 -12.55 -11.19 -0.96
N GLU A 68 -13.49 -10.24 -1.01
CA GLU A 68 -13.83 -9.46 -2.21
C GLU A 68 -12.65 -8.63 -2.72
N PHE A 69 -11.76 -8.22 -1.82
CA PHE A 69 -10.57 -7.48 -2.21
C PHE A 69 -9.63 -8.32 -3.10
N LYS A 70 -9.54 -9.63 -2.85
CA LYS A 70 -8.78 -10.55 -3.71
C LYS A 70 -9.38 -10.62 -5.11
N VAL A 71 -10.71 -10.69 -5.21
CA VAL A 71 -11.43 -10.69 -6.49
C VAL A 71 -11.17 -9.39 -7.25
N TYR A 72 -11.24 -8.26 -6.56
CA TYR A 72 -10.91 -6.95 -7.11
C TYR A 72 -9.48 -6.93 -7.69
N GLN A 73 -8.48 -7.38 -6.94
CA GLN A 73 -7.09 -7.39 -7.39
C GLN A 73 -6.87 -8.32 -8.58
N GLN A 74 -7.55 -9.45 -8.63
CA GLN A 74 -7.54 -10.34 -9.80
C GLN A 74 -8.12 -9.66 -11.04
N GLN A 75 -9.17 -8.86 -10.87
CA GLN A 75 -9.74 -8.08 -11.97
C GLN A 75 -8.79 -6.99 -12.46
N VAL A 76 -8.06 -6.31 -11.56
CA VAL A 76 -7.03 -5.34 -11.93
C VAL A 76 -5.97 -5.98 -12.83
N VAL A 77 -5.48 -7.17 -12.48
CA VAL A 77 -4.51 -7.91 -13.30
C VAL A 77 -5.08 -8.29 -14.66
N LYS A 78 -6.33 -8.74 -14.74
CA LYS A 78 -7.00 -9.04 -16.00
C LYS A 78 -7.14 -7.81 -16.90
N ASN A 79 -7.53 -6.67 -16.31
CA ASN A 79 -7.67 -5.42 -17.04
C ASN A 79 -6.33 -4.94 -17.62
N MET A 80 -5.24 -5.07 -16.83
CA MET A 80 -3.90 -4.70 -17.30
C MET A 80 -3.45 -5.58 -18.47
N LYS A 81 -3.69 -6.89 -18.42
CA LYS A 81 -3.40 -7.80 -19.54
C LYS A 81 -4.17 -7.41 -20.79
N ALA A 82 -5.47 -7.15 -20.67
CA ALA A 82 -6.29 -6.70 -21.82
C ALA A 82 -5.78 -5.38 -22.40
N MET A 83 -5.37 -4.45 -21.54
CA MET A 83 -4.81 -3.16 -21.98
C MET A 83 -3.49 -3.34 -22.75
N VAL A 84 -2.61 -4.22 -22.28
CA VAL A 84 -1.34 -4.55 -22.97
C VAL A 84 -1.62 -5.12 -24.36
N GLU A 85 -2.56 -6.05 -24.49
CA GLU A 85 -2.93 -6.61 -25.81
C GLU A 85 -3.54 -5.55 -26.75
N ALA A 86 -4.36 -4.65 -26.22
CA ALA A 86 -4.88 -3.53 -27.00
C ALA A 86 -3.77 -2.58 -27.48
N PHE A 87 -2.77 -2.29 -26.64
CA PHE A 87 -1.62 -1.47 -27.04
C PHE A 87 -0.82 -2.15 -28.14
N LYS A 88 -0.50 -3.44 -28.02
CA LYS A 88 0.19 -4.21 -29.04
C LYS A 88 -0.56 -4.20 -30.37
N ALA A 89 -1.89 -4.41 -30.34
CA ALA A 89 -2.72 -4.40 -31.52
C ALA A 89 -2.74 -3.03 -32.26
N ASN A 90 -2.44 -1.96 -31.53
CA ASN A 90 -2.34 -0.61 -32.09
C ASN A 90 -0.88 -0.14 -32.31
N ASN A 91 0.08 -1.08 -32.32
CA ASN A 91 1.51 -0.81 -32.51
C ASN A 91 2.10 0.17 -31.48
N ILE A 92 1.55 0.21 -30.28
CA ILE A 92 2.11 0.95 -29.14
C ILE A 92 3.10 0.05 -28.42
N PRO A 93 4.38 0.41 -28.33
CA PRO A 93 5.38 -0.42 -27.67
C PRO A 93 5.10 -0.55 -26.17
N VAL A 94 5.19 -1.77 -25.66
CA VAL A 94 5.03 -2.10 -24.25
C VAL A 94 6.24 -2.91 -23.81
N VAL A 95 6.87 -2.53 -22.69
CA VAL A 95 8.00 -3.22 -22.07
C VAL A 95 7.53 -4.13 -20.94
#